data_7e22f521df50fa2a651f90968cb11e65
#
_entry.id   7e22f521df50fa2a651f90968cb11e65
#
_cell.length_a   1.000
_cell.length_b   1.000
_cell.length_c   1.000
_cell.angle_alpha   90.00
_cell.angle_beta   90.00
_cell.angle_gamma   90.00
#
_symmetry.space_group_name_H-M   'P 1'
#
loop_
_entity.id
_entity.type
_entity.pdbx_description
1 polymer ?
#
loop_
_entity_poly.entity_id
_entity_poly.type
_entity_poly.pdbx_seq_one_letter_code
_entity_poly.pdbx_strand_id
1 'polypeptide(L)'
;MEHTLQVMALVVAAFGTAVLSAVAGFGGGVLLLPVFVAVLGTRDAVAVLTVAQLASNGSRVWFDRAEVDRRLVGIFAIGAVPAAAAGALLFATAPLPALTRLIGVFLLGMVVWRRWKPHAARLDDTSFAAVGAVSGFGSALVGSVGPMVAPFFLARGLLRGAYIGTEAASAVVMHLTKLVVFGAAAVLTASSALIGLALAPAGTAGAWVGKKIVDRLPAHVFVIVVEIGLIVSGLLLAVTGG
;
A
#
# COMPACT_ATOMS: atom_id res chain seq x y z
N MET A 1 -23.23 14.43 -13.76
CA MET A 1 -23.74 13.35 -12.89
C MET A 1 -22.73 12.23 -12.77
N GLU A 2 -22.15 11.73 -13.85
CA GLU A 2 -21.15 10.65 -13.85
C GLU A 2 -19.86 11.00 -13.07
N HIS A 3 -19.28 12.18 -13.32
CA HIS A 3 -18.11 12.66 -12.56
C HIS A 3 -18.35 12.77 -11.05
N THR A 4 -19.53 13.20 -10.64
CA THR A 4 -19.87 13.31 -9.22
C THR A 4 -19.94 11.92 -8.56
N LEU A 5 -20.52 10.94 -9.25
CA LEU A 5 -20.59 9.55 -8.78
C LEU A 5 -19.18 8.91 -8.70
N GLN A 6 -18.32 9.17 -9.66
CA GLN A 6 -16.92 8.70 -9.64
C GLN A 6 -16.14 9.27 -8.45
N VAL A 7 -16.23 10.57 -8.22
CA VAL A 7 -15.58 11.23 -7.07
C VAL A 7 -16.11 10.68 -5.75
N MET A 8 -17.44 10.54 -5.63
CA MET A 8 -18.03 9.94 -4.42
C MET A 8 -17.55 8.50 -4.20
N ALA A 9 -17.48 7.69 -5.24
CA ALA A 9 -16.98 6.31 -5.14
C ALA A 9 -15.52 6.27 -4.66
N LEU A 10 -14.66 7.14 -5.19
CA LEU A 10 -13.26 7.24 -4.77
C LEU A 10 -13.13 7.69 -3.31
N VAL A 11 -13.91 8.68 -2.88
CA VAL A 11 -13.89 9.17 -1.48
C VAL A 11 -14.39 8.12 -0.52
N VAL A 12 -15.53 7.45 -0.83
CA VAL A 12 -16.09 6.37 0.00
C VAL A 12 -15.13 5.18 0.06
N ALA A 13 -14.52 4.81 -1.06
CA ALA A 13 -13.52 3.75 -1.10
C ALA A 13 -12.27 4.12 -0.28
N ALA A 14 -11.75 5.34 -0.43
CA ALA A 14 -10.60 5.82 0.33
C ALA A 14 -10.88 5.82 1.84
N PHE A 15 -12.04 6.30 2.26
CA PHE A 15 -12.44 6.28 3.67
C PHE A 15 -12.62 4.85 4.19
N GLY A 16 -13.43 4.04 3.52
CA GLY A 16 -13.77 2.68 3.97
C GLY A 16 -12.55 1.76 4.04
N THR A 17 -11.67 1.82 3.03
CA THR A 17 -10.44 1.03 3.04
C THR A 17 -9.41 1.55 4.05
N ALA A 18 -9.38 2.85 4.34
CA ALA A 18 -8.55 3.39 5.40
C ALA A 18 -9.02 2.95 6.79
N VAL A 19 -10.34 2.86 7.02
CA VAL A 19 -10.92 2.26 8.23
C VAL A 19 -10.46 0.82 8.38
N LEU A 20 -10.64 0.00 7.34
CA LEU A 20 -10.24 -1.41 7.34
C LEU A 20 -8.74 -1.59 7.58
N SER A 21 -7.94 -0.70 7.03
CA SER A 21 -6.47 -0.74 7.13
C SER A 21 -5.94 -0.35 8.49
N ALA A 22 -6.58 0.62 9.12
CA ALA A 22 -6.21 1.03 10.47
C ALA A 22 -6.51 -0.11 11.47
N VAL A 23 -7.56 -0.90 11.22
CA VAL A 23 -7.88 -2.11 11.99
C VAL A 23 -6.79 -3.16 11.87
N ALA A 24 -6.21 -3.32 10.69
CA ALA A 24 -5.18 -4.34 10.42
C ALA A 24 -3.75 -3.89 10.71
N GLY A 25 -3.54 -2.60 10.98
CA GLY A 25 -2.22 -2.04 11.24
C GLY A 25 -1.32 -1.89 10.02
N PHE A 26 -1.82 -2.11 8.80
CA PHE A 26 -1.08 -1.91 7.56
C PHE A 26 -1.90 -1.06 6.56
N GLY A 27 -1.23 -0.20 5.81
CA GLY A 27 -1.89 0.75 4.91
C GLY A 27 -2.83 0.12 3.87
N GLY A 28 -4.06 0.65 3.71
CA GLY A 28 -5.14 0.12 2.86
C GLY A 28 -4.97 0.25 1.36
N GLY A 29 -3.83 0.66 0.91
CA GLY A 29 -3.60 0.93 -0.49
C GLY A 29 -3.89 -0.26 -1.41
N VAL A 30 -3.58 -1.48 -0.96
CA VAL A 30 -3.85 -2.69 -1.76
C VAL A 30 -5.34 -2.88 -2.03
N LEU A 31 -6.20 -2.55 -1.06
CA LEU A 31 -7.65 -2.68 -1.22
C LEU A 31 -8.27 -1.55 -2.06
N LEU A 32 -7.60 -0.39 -2.11
CA LEU A 32 -8.00 0.74 -2.94
C LEU A 32 -7.69 0.52 -4.41
N LEU A 33 -6.60 -0.19 -4.70
CA LEU A 33 -6.07 -0.29 -6.05
C LEU A 33 -7.12 -0.78 -7.07
N PRO A 34 -7.89 -1.85 -6.83
CA PRO A 34 -8.87 -2.32 -7.81
C PRO A 34 -9.96 -1.29 -8.12
N VAL A 35 -10.43 -0.57 -7.10
CA VAL A 35 -11.44 0.50 -7.28
C VAL A 35 -10.84 1.64 -8.10
N PHE A 36 -9.60 2.03 -7.81
CA PHE A 36 -8.94 3.10 -8.54
C PHE A 36 -8.62 2.70 -9.98
N VAL A 37 -8.23 1.44 -10.23
CA VAL A 37 -8.00 0.93 -11.58
C VAL A 37 -9.29 0.96 -12.40
N ALA A 38 -10.42 0.55 -11.82
CA ALA A 38 -11.72 0.56 -12.49
C ALA A 38 -12.20 1.98 -12.84
N VAL A 39 -11.85 2.99 -12.05
CA VAL A 39 -12.31 4.38 -12.25
C VAL A 39 -11.32 5.22 -13.04
N LEU A 40 -10.02 5.04 -12.82
CA LEU A 40 -8.96 5.92 -13.33
C LEU A 40 -8.07 5.24 -14.38
N GLY A 41 -8.17 3.93 -14.56
CA GLY A 41 -7.21 3.15 -15.32
C GLY A 41 -5.92 2.87 -14.50
N THR A 42 -5.12 1.91 -14.97
CA THR A 42 -4.02 1.34 -14.18
C THR A 42 -2.92 2.35 -13.81
N ARG A 43 -2.49 3.21 -14.74
CA ARG A 43 -1.39 4.17 -14.49
C ARG A 43 -1.79 5.26 -13.50
N ASP A 44 -2.93 5.91 -13.75
CA ASP A 44 -3.41 6.96 -12.87
C ASP A 44 -3.79 6.41 -11.49
N ALA A 45 -4.36 5.21 -11.42
CA ALA A 45 -4.68 4.55 -10.16
C ALA A 45 -3.46 4.42 -9.25
N VAL A 46 -2.33 3.92 -9.77
CA VAL A 46 -1.11 3.74 -8.98
C VAL A 46 -0.46 5.07 -8.61
N ALA A 47 -0.51 6.06 -9.52
CA ALA A 47 0.00 7.41 -9.24
C ALA A 47 -0.82 8.11 -8.14
N VAL A 48 -2.16 8.14 -8.27
CA VAL A 48 -3.09 8.69 -7.25
C VAL A 48 -2.92 7.98 -5.91
N LEU A 49 -2.87 6.65 -5.93
CA LEU A 49 -2.68 5.85 -4.74
C LEU A 49 -1.35 6.16 -4.04
N THR A 50 -0.27 6.37 -4.79
CA THR A 50 1.04 6.72 -4.24
C THR A 50 0.98 8.02 -3.45
N VAL A 51 0.30 9.06 -3.98
CA VAL A 51 0.12 10.35 -3.29
C VAL A 51 -0.78 10.21 -2.06
N ALA A 52 -1.93 9.55 -2.21
CA ALA A 52 -2.87 9.34 -1.10
C ALA A 52 -2.24 8.54 0.05
N GLN A 53 -1.47 7.51 -0.28
CA GLN A 53 -0.78 6.67 0.69
C GLN A 53 0.40 7.40 1.35
N LEU A 54 1.09 8.28 0.64
CA LEU A 54 2.13 9.12 1.26
C LEU A 54 1.52 10.00 2.35
N ALA A 55 0.38 10.63 2.09
CA ALA A 55 -0.31 11.46 3.08
C ALA A 55 -0.80 10.62 4.28
N SER A 56 -1.43 9.47 4.01
CA SER A 56 -1.93 8.57 5.06
C SER A 56 -0.80 8.00 5.92
N ASN A 57 0.28 7.50 5.32
CA ASN A 57 1.42 6.99 6.06
C ASN A 57 2.18 8.12 6.76
N GLY A 58 2.32 9.29 6.14
CA GLY A 58 2.92 10.46 6.77
C GLY A 58 2.20 10.88 8.06
N SER A 59 0.87 10.84 8.08
CA SER A 59 0.09 11.12 9.29
C SER A 59 0.33 10.07 10.38
N ARG A 60 0.43 8.79 10.03
CA ARG A 60 0.75 7.70 10.98
C ARG A 60 2.16 7.87 11.57
N VAL A 61 3.14 8.22 10.74
CA VAL A 61 4.49 8.57 11.22
C VAL A 61 4.43 9.74 12.20
N TRP A 62 3.66 10.78 11.88
CA TRP A 62 3.54 11.95 12.75
C TRP A 62 2.95 11.59 14.13
N PHE A 63 1.89 10.76 14.16
CA PHE A 63 1.25 10.35 15.41
C PHE A 63 2.13 9.46 16.28
N ASP A 64 2.92 8.58 15.66
CA ASP A 64 3.73 7.60 16.37
C ASP A 64 5.25 7.94 16.29
N ARG A 65 5.63 9.18 15.97
CA ARG A 65 7.01 9.62 15.67
C ARG A 65 8.03 9.36 16.78
N ALA A 66 7.58 9.32 18.02
CA ALA A 66 8.44 9.07 19.18
C ALA A 66 8.84 7.58 19.29
N GLU A 67 8.05 6.69 18.69
CA GLU A 67 8.24 5.24 18.77
C GLU A 67 8.85 4.64 17.47
N VAL A 68 9.12 5.47 16.46
CA VAL A 68 9.70 5.02 15.19
C VAL A 68 11.12 4.48 15.40
N ASP A 69 11.35 3.22 15.03
CA ASP A 69 12.69 2.64 14.95
C ASP A 69 13.39 3.11 13.66
N ARG A 70 14.09 4.25 13.78
CA ARG A 70 14.79 4.88 12.65
C ARG A 70 15.90 3.99 12.08
N ARG A 71 16.54 3.16 12.93
CA ARG A 71 17.58 2.22 12.47
C ARG A 71 16.96 1.18 11.56
N LEU A 72 15.83 0.61 11.95
CA LEU A 72 15.14 -0.41 11.17
C LEU A 72 14.60 0.16 9.85
N VAL A 73 14.06 1.40 9.86
CA VAL A 73 13.68 2.13 8.63
C VAL A 73 14.89 2.30 7.71
N GLY A 74 16.06 2.67 8.24
CA GLY A 74 17.28 2.82 7.45
C GLY A 74 17.74 1.51 6.79
N ILE A 75 17.72 0.40 7.53
CA ILE A 75 18.05 -0.94 6.99
C ILE A 75 17.07 -1.34 5.89
N PHE A 76 15.77 -1.16 6.13
CA PHE A 76 14.74 -1.42 5.12
C PHE A 76 14.95 -0.57 3.86
N ALA A 77 15.28 0.72 4.03
CA ALA A 77 15.49 1.68 2.94
C ALA A 77 16.65 1.29 2.01
N ILE A 78 17.71 0.66 2.53
CA ILE A 78 18.86 0.18 1.74
C ILE A 78 18.38 -0.73 0.59
N GLY A 79 17.47 -1.64 0.87
CA GLY A 79 16.88 -2.49 -0.16
C GLY A 79 15.71 -1.84 -0.90
N ALA A 80 14.85 -1.15 -0.15
CA ALA A 80 13.59 -0.62 -0.67
C ALA A 80 13.78 0.49 -1.72
N VAL A 81 14.71 1.41 -1.50
CA VAL A 81 14.91 2.55 -2.41
C VAL A 81 15.32 2.11 -3.81
N PRO A 82 16.43 1.35 -4.01
CA PRO A 82 16.84 0.94 -5.35
C PRO A 82 15.79 0.03 -6.02
N ALA A 83 15.17 -0.85 -5.27
CA ALA A 83 14.17 -1.77 -5.80
C ALA A 83 12.84 -1.06 -6.15
N ALA A 84 12.41 -0.09 -5.34
CA ALA A 84 11.25 0.74 -5.66
C ALA A 84 11.50 1.62 -6.89
N ALA A 85 12.71 2.15 -7.04
CA ALA A 85 13.09 2.91 -8.25
C ALA A 85 13.06 2.03 -9.49
N ALA A 86 13.65 0.82 -9.43
CA ALA A 86 13.63 -0.14 -10.53
C ALA A 86 12.19 -0.57 -10.90
N GLY A 87 11.37 -0.89 -9.89
CA GLY A 87 9.97 -1.24 -10.09
C GLY A 87 9.14 -0.10 -10.68
N ALA A 88 9.39 1.15 -10.25
CA ALA A 88 8.71 2.32 -10.77
C ALA A 88 9.11 2.65 -12.23
N LEU A 89 10.37 2.42 -12.60
CA LEU A 89 10.81 2.52 -14.00
C LEU A 89 10.17 1.45 -14.87
N LEU A 90 10.13 0.20 -14.38
CA LEU A 90 9.43 -0.87 -15.07
C LEU A 90 7.94 -0.54 -15.24
N PHE A 91 7.27 -0.04 -14.19
CA PHE A 91 5.87 0.38 -14.25
C PHE A 91 5.64 1.47 -15.27
N ALA A 92 6.55 2.45 -15.36
CA ALA A 92 6.43 3.57 -16.30
C ALA A 92 6.54 3.15 -17.77
N THR A 93 7.35 2.10 -18.05
CA THR A 93 7.69 1.68 -19.42
C THR A 93 6.91 0.45 -19.91
N ALA A 94 6.37 -0.37 -19.00
CA ALA A 94 5.69 -1.60 -19.38
C ALA A 94 4.33 -1.36 -20.06
N PRO A 95 3.89 -2.24 -20.99
CA PRO A 95 2.57 -2.16 -21.61
C PRO A 95 1.44 -2.31 -20.58
N LEU A 96 0.37 -1.51 -20.70
CA LEU A 96 -0.76 -1.51 -19.74
C LEU A 96 -1.39 -2.89 -19.51
N PRO A 97 -1.69 -3.72 -20.54
CA PRO A 97 -2.28 -5.03 -20.30
C PRO A 97 -1.37 -5.95 -19.50
N ALA A 98 -0.05 -5.88 -19.72
CA ALA A 98 0.92 -6.66 -18.95
C ALA A 98 0.96 -6.20 -17.48
N LEU A 99 0.93 -4.89 -17.23
CA LEU A 99 0.88 -4.33 -15.88
C LEU A 99 -0.37 -4.77 -15.13
N THR A 100 -1.54 -4.64 -15.75
CA THR A 100 -2.81 -4.99 -15.11
C THR A 100 -2.86 -6.46 -14.74
N ARG A 101 -2.40 -7.35 -15.63
CA ARG A 101 -2.28 -8.79 -15.34
C ARG A 101 -1.27 -9.07 -14.23
N LEU A 102 -0.11 -8.40 -14.25
CA LEU A 102 0.91 -8.55 -13.22
C LEU A 102 0.38 -8.14 -11.83
N ILE A 103 -0.37 -7.04 -11.76
CA ILE A 103 -1.05 -6.60 -10.53
C ILE A 103 -2.03 -7.69 -10.06
N GLY A 104 -2.87 -8.22 -10.96
CA GLY A 104 -3.81 -9.29 -10.64
C GLY A 104 -3.13 -10.54 -10.09
N VAL A 105 -2.08 -11.03 -10.76
CA VAL A 105 -1.28 -12.17 -10.32
C VAL A 105 -0.61 -11.89 -8.98
N PHE A 106 -0.09 -10.69 -8.76
CA PHE A 106 0.51 -10.29 -7.49
C PHE A 106 -0.51 -10.32 -6.34
N LEU A 107 -1.73 -9.80 -6.56
CA LEU A 107 -2.79 -9.82 -5.55
C LEU A 107 -3.17 -11.26 -5.17
N LEU A 108 -3.31 -12.15 -6.14
CA LEU A 108 -3.56 -13.58 -5.90
C LEU A 108 -2.39 -14.24 -5.15
N GLY A 109 -1.17 -13.97 -5.58
CA GLY A 109 0.06 -14.44 -4.91
C GLY A 109 0.12 -13.97 -3.44
N MET A 110 -0.33 -12.75 -3.15
CA MET A 110 -0.39 -12.23 -1.78
C MET A 110 -1.38 -13.01 -0.91
N VAL A 111 -2.52 -13.46 -1.46
CA VAL A 111 -3.47 -14.32 -0.73
C VAL A 111 -2.83 -15.66 -0.39
N VAL A 112 -2.17 -16.31 -1.36
CA VAL A 112 -1.45 -17.58 -1.16
C VAL A 112 -0.36 -17.41 -0.11
N TRP A 113 0.48 -16.36 -0.24
CA TRP A 113 1.51 -16.03 0.74
C TRP A 113 0.96 -15.91 2.17
N ARG A 114 -0.15 -15.19 2.34
CA ARG A 114 -0.78 -15.01 3.66
C ARG A 114 -1.29 -16.33 4.25
N ARG A 115 -1.82 -17.24 3.41
CA ARG A 115 -2.34 -18.54 3.85
C ARG A 115 -1.23 -19.52 4.28
N TRP A 116 -0.06 -19.44 3.67
CA TRP A 116 1.08 -20.24 4.07
C TRP A 116 1.65 -19.86 5.43
N LYS A 117 1.16 -18.77 6.03
CA LYS A 117 1.55 -18.29 7.36
C LYS A 117 3.06 -18.39 7.55
N PRO A 118 3.87 -17.62 6.81
CA PRO A 118 5.29 -17.64 7.06
C PRO A 118 5.51 -17.25 8.52
N HIS A 119 6.00 -18.19 9.32
CA HIS A 119 6.53 -17.86 10.63
C HIS A 119 7.77 -17.02 10.32
N ALA A 120 7.59 -15.70 10.35
CA ALA A 120 8.71 -14.81 10.16
C ALA A 120 9.66 -15.04 11.33
N ALA A 121 10.70 -15.85 11.10
CA ALA A 121 11.81 -15.97 12.02
C ALA A 121 12.37 -14.57 12.30
N ARG A 122 13.03 -14.38 13.43
CA ARG A 122 13.75 -13.13 13.70
C ARG A 122 14.77 -12.94 12.56
N LEU A 123 14.49 -12.01 11.66
CA LEU A 123 15.37 -11.70 10.56
C LEU A 123 16.54 -10.87 11.07
N ASP A 124 17.73 -11.15 10.56
CA ASP A 124 18.90 -10.28 10.72
C ASP A 124 18.73 -9.00 9.86
N ASP A 125 19.65 -8.07 10.00
CA ASP A 125 19.57 -6.79 9.29
C ASP A 125 19.67 -6.97 7.76
N THR A 126 20.49 -7.92 7.31
CA THR A 126 20.66 -8.21 5.87
C THR A 126 19.36 -8.77 5.26
N SER A 127 18.77 -9.74 5.91
CA SER A 127 17.48 -10.32 5.50
C SER A 127 16.36 -9.27 5.56
N PHE A 128 16.41 -8.33 6.50
CA PHE A 128 15.42 -7.26 6.58
C PHE A 128 15.58 -6.23 5.45
N ALA A 129 16.81 -5.95 5.00
CA ALA A 129 17.04 -5.17 3.78
C ALA A 129 16.49 -5.88 2.53
N ALA A 130 16.60 -7.21 2.45
CA ALA A 130 15.98 -7.97 1.37
C ALA A 130 14.45 -7.90 1.40
N VAL A 131 13.81 -7.91 2.59
CA VAL A 131 12.37 -7.60 2.73
C VAL A 131 12.07 -6.22 2.17
N GLY A 132 12.92 -5.21 2.44
CA GLY A 132 12.81 -3.88 1.85
C GLY A 132 12.85 -3.93 0.33
N ALA A 133 13.79 -4.67 -0.26
CA ALA A 133 13.91 -4.77 -1.72
C ALA A 133 12.65 -5.39 -2.37
N VAL A 134 12.20 -6.53 -1.87
CA VAL A 134 10.97 -7.18 -2.39
C VAL A 134 9.76 -6.28 -2.23
N SER A 135 9.65 -5.61 -1.08
CA SER A 135 8.55 -4.70 -0.78
C SER A 135 8.58 -3.44 -1.63
N GLY A 136 9.76 -2.84 -1.82
CA GLY A 136 9.94 -1.66 -2.66
C GLY A 136 9.55 -1.92 -4.11
N PHE A 137 10.06 -3.02 -4.68
CA PHE A 137 9.71 -3.43 -6.04
C PHE A 137 8.21 -3.72 -6.18
N GLY A 138 7.65 -4.55 -5.31
CA GLY A 138 6.23 -4.86 -5.32
C GLY A 138 5.34 -3.63 -5.11
N SER A 139 5.68 -2.74 -4.18
CA SER A 139 4.95 -1.51 -3.94
C SER A 139 4.92 -0.58 -5.14
N ALA A 140 5.98 -0.56 -5.95
CA ALA A 140 6.02 0.25 -7.16
C ALA A 140 5.06 -0.27 -8.25
N LEU A 141 4.85 -1.57 -8.31
CA LEU A 141 3.94 -2.20 -9.28
C LEU A 141 2.47 -2.14 -8.86
N VAL A 142 2.19 -2.36 -7.57
CA VAL A 142 0.81 -2.51 -7.07
C VAL A 142 0.35 -1.37 -6.15
N GLY A 143 1.14 -0.32 -6.04
CA GLY A 143 0.81 0.85 -5.23
C GLY A 143 1.10 0.69 -3.74
N SER A 144 0.85 -0.47 -3.13
CA SER A 144 1.11 -0.73 -1.70
C SER A 144 1.24 -2.23 -1.42
N VAL A 145 2.09 -2.60 -0.45
CA VAL A 145 2.37 -3.99 -0.05
C VAL A 145 2.31 -4.21 1.47
N GLY A 146 1.68 -3.30 2.20
CA GLY A 146 1.60 -3.32 3.67
C GLY A 146 1.27 -4.69 4.27
N PRO A 147 0.21 -5.41 3.81
CA PRO A 147 -0.13 -6.73 4.33
C PRO A 147 0.95 -7.78 4.20
N MET A 148 1.82 -7.67 3.19
CA MET A 148 2.92 -8.59 2.97
C MET A 148 4.10 -8.30 3.93
N VAL A 149 4.29 -7.04 4.27
CA VAL A 149 5.45 -6.59 5.04
C VAL A 149 5.23 -6.67 6.55
N ALA A 150 3.98 -6.50 6.99
CA ALA A 150 3.57 -6.48 8.38
C ALA A 150 4.14 -7.63 9.23
N PRO A 151 4.10 -8.90 8.82
CA PRO A 151 4.64 -10.01 9.62
C PRO A 151 6.13 -9.86 9.96
N PHE A 152 6.91 -9.25 9.06
CA PHE A 152 8.35 -9.09 9.25
C PHE A 152 8.68 -8.02 10.28
N PHE A 153 7.93 -6.91 10.33
CA PHE A 153 8.07 -5.91 11.37
C PHE A 153 7.67 -6.46 12.75
N LEU A 154 6.57 -7.22 12.81
CA LEU A 154 6.13 -7.88 14.04
C LEU A 154 7.14 -8.91 14.54
N ALA A 155 7.79 -9.67 13.64
CA ALA A 155 8.84 -10.63 13.97
C ALA A 155 10.11 -9.97 14.55
N ARG A 156 10.32 -8.67 14.28
CA ARG A 156 11.38 -7.87 14.92
C ARG A 156 11.01 -7.41 16.33
N GLY A 157 9.82 -7.78 16.82
CA GLY A 157 9.35 -7.45 18.15
C GLY A 157 8.70 -6.08 18.27
N LEU A 158 8.42 -5.40 17.17
CA LEU A 158 7.71 -4.12 17.17
C LEU A 158 6.23 -4.35 17.50
N LEU A 159 5.70 -3.55 18.41
CA LEU A 159 4.31 -3.63 18.84
C LEU A 159 3.67 -2.24 18.85
N ARG A 160 2.35 -2.18 18.65
CA ARG A 160 1.54 -0.94 18.75
C ARG A 160 2.14 0.24 17.95
N GLY A 161 2.38 1.38 18.61
CA GLY A 161 2.90 2.60 17.98
C GLY A 161 4.26 2.40 17.32
N ALA A 162 5.18 1.65 17.93
CA ALA A 162 6.47 1.32 17.35
C ALA A 162 6.33 0.56 16.03
N TYR A 163 5.39 -0.41 15.96
CA TYR A 163 5.08 -1.13 14.72
C TYR A 163 4.45 -0.19 13.68
N ILE A 164 3.38 0.54 14.07
CA ILE A 164 2.62 1.40 13.15
C ILE A 164 3.52 2.51 12.59
N GLY A 165 4.27 3.20 13.44
CA GLY A 165 5.15 4.28 13.05
C GLY A 165 6.31 3.84 12.17
N THR A 166 6.95 2.70 12.49
CA THR A 166 8.11 2.19 11.74
C THR A 166 7.69 1.62 10.38
N GLU A 167 6.58 0.89 10.32
CA GLU A 167 6.01 0.40 9.07
C GLU A 167 5.61 1.58 8.16
N ALA A 168 4.89 2.57 8.72
CA ALA A 168 4.48 3.75 7.99
C ALA A 168 5.68 4.57 7.49
N ALA A 169 6.74 4.74 8.29
CA ALA A 169 7.96 5.42 7.87
C ALA A 169 8.66 4.68 6.73
N SER A 170 8.71 3.36 6.78
CA SER A 170 9.24 2.52 5.69
C SER A 170 8.39 2.65 4.41
N ALA A 171 7.06 2.71 4.55
CA ALA A 171 6.16 2.96 3.43
C ALA A 171 6.35 4.38 2.84
N VAL A 172 6.54 5.40 3.67
CA VAL A 172 6.86 6.78 3.23
C VAL A 172 8.11 6.79 2.37
N VAL A 173 9.18 6.09 2.76
CA VAL A 173 10.41 5.98 1.95
C VAL A 173 10.10 5.41 0.56
N MET A 174 9.35 4.32 0.48
CA MET A 174 8.95 3.73 -0.81
C MET A 174 8.10 4.69 -1.65
N HIS A 175 7.12 5.37 -1.03
CA HIS A 175 6.25 6.29 -1.74
C HIS A 175 7.00 7.53 -2.25
N LEU A 176 7.93 8.09 -1.48
CA LEU A 176 8.78 9.19 -1.92
C LEU A 176 9.65 8.77 -3.11
N THR A 177 10.28 7.60 -3.05
CA THR A 177 11.06 7.06 -4.17
C THR A 177 10.20 6.93 -5.42
N LYS A 178 9.00 6.37 -5.30
CA LYS A 178 8.06 6.25 -6.44
C LYS A 178 7.65 7.61 -7.00
N LEU A 179 7.34 8.59 -6.14
CA LEU A 179 6.96 9.93 -6.60
C LEU A 179 8.05 10.59 -7.42
N VAL A 180 9.32 10.45 -7.01
CA VAL A 180 10.45 10.98 -7.78
C VAL A 180 10.53 10.33 -9.16
N VAL A 181 10.46 8.99 -9.22
CA VAL A 181 10.55 8.26 -10.49
C VAL A 181 9.32 8.49 -11.37
N PHE A 182 8.12 8.45 -10.81
CA PHE A 182 6.87 8.69 -11.55
C PHE A 182 6.78 10.13 -12.06
N GLY A 183 7.31 11.11 -11.29
CA GLY A 183 7.41 12.48 -11.75
C GLY A 183 8.37 12.63 -12.92
N ALA A 184 9.57 12.04 -12.83
CA ALA A 184 10.57 12.06 -13.89
C ALA A 184 10.11 11.32 -15.17
N ALA A 185 9.31 10.26 -15.01
CA ALA A 185 8.78 9.45 -16.11
C ALA A 185 7.41 9.94 -16.65
N ALA A 186 6.92 11.09 -16.20
CA ALA A 186 5.62 11.67 -16.57
C ALA A 186 4.41 10.75 -16.30
N VAL A 187 4.54 9.78 -15.39
CA VAL A 187 3.44 8.94 -14.88
C VAL A 187 2.61 9.73 -13.86
N LEU A 188 3.26 10.52 -13.01
CA LEU A 188 2.60 11.40 -12.06
C LEU A 188 2.24 12.71 -12.77
N THR A 189 0.96 12.88 -13.06
CA THR A 189 0.41 14.10 -13.64
C THR A 189 -0.08 15.07 -12.54
N ALA A 190 -0.26 16.35 -12.87
CA ALA A 190 -0.85 17.31 -11.94
C ALA A 190 -2.27 16.86 -11.51
N SER A 191 -3.05 16.28 -12.43
CA SER A 191 -4.38 15.76 -12.14
C SER A 191 -4.32 14.60 -11.13
N SER A 192 -3.48 13.59 -11.38
CA SER A 192 -3.35 12.45 -10.45
C SER A 192 -2.80 12.89 -9.08
N ALA A 193 -1.89 13.88 -9.03
CA ALA A 193 -1.42 14.45 -7.78
C ALA A 193 -2.54 15.16 -7.01
N LEU A 194 -3.34 16.00 -7.68
CA LEU A 194 -4.46 16.71 -7.07
C LEU A 194 -5.54 15.76 -6.56
N ILE A 195 -5.89 14.73 -7.34
CA ILE A 195 -6.85 13.70 -6.90
C ILE A 195 -6.31 12.98 -5.66
N GLY A 196 -5.05 12.57 -5.66
CA GLY A 196 -4.42 11.89 -4.51
C GLY A 196 -4.42 12.76 -3.26
N LEU A 197 -4.11 14.05 -3.38
CA LEU A 197 -4.18 15.02 -2.28
C LEU A 197 -5.61 15.25 -1.80
N ALA A 198 -6.58 15.34 -2.70
CA ALA A 198 -7.99 15.52 -2.35
C ALA A 198 -8.56 14.30 -1.59
N LEU A 199 -8.03 13.10 -1.83
CA LEU A 199 -8.42 11.88 -1.12
C LEU A 199 -7.70 11.71 0.23
N ALA A 200 -6.62 12.44 0.48
CA ALA A 200 -5.83 12.34 1.71
C ALA A 200 -6.66 12.60 2.99
N PRO A 201 -7.55 13.63 3.06
CA PRO A 201 -8.40 13.84 4.23
C PRO A 201 -9.35 12.66 4.51
N ALA A 202 -9.94 12.06 3.47
CA ALA A 202 -10.81 10.89 3.60
C ALA A 202 -10.03 9.67 4.13
N GLY A 203 -8.83 9.44 3.60
CA GLY A 203 -7.94 8.39 4.07
C GLY A 203 -7.49 8.60 5.53
N THR A 204 -7.15 9.82 5.89
CA THR A 204 -6.74 10.17 7.27
C THR A 204 -7.91 10.03 8.26
N ALA A 205 -9.09 10.53 7.89
CA ALA A 205 -10.30 10.39 8.70
C ALA A 205 -10.70 8.92 8.86
N GLY A 206 -10.62 8.12 7.79
CA GLY A 206 -10.85 6.69 7.82
C GLY A 206 -9.88 5.96 8.75
N ALA A 207 -8.59 6.28 8.69
CA ALA A 207 -7.57 5.72 9.57
C ALA A 207 -7.85 6.05 11.06
N TRP A 208 -8.27 7.28 11.35
CA TRP A 208 -8.64 7.69 12.70
C TRP A 208 -9.88 6.95 13.23
N VAL A 209 -10.92 6.82 12.40
CA VAL A 209 -12.14 6.04 12.74
C VAL A 209 -11.79 4.57 12.95
N GLY A 210 -10.98 4.00 12.05
CA GLY A 210 -10.53 2.62 12.14
C GLY A 210 -9.76 2.32 13.43
N LYS A 211 -8.90 3.22 13.86
CA LYS A 211 -8.20 3.12 15.15
C LYS A 211 -9.19 3.01 16.34
N LYS A 212 -10.34 3.67 16.29
CA LYS A 212 -11.38 3.59 17.32
C LYS A 212 -12.22 2.29 17.27
N ILE A 213 -12.27 1.65 16.10
CA ILE A 213 -13.08 0.45 15.86
C ILE A 213 -12.27 -0.83 16.08
N VAL A 214 -10.94 -0.76 15.96
CA VAL A 214 -9.99 -1.89 16.08
C VAL A 214 -10.30 -2.79 17.28
N ASP A 215 -10.64 -2.19 18.41
CA ASP A 215 -10.87 -2.91 19.65
C ASP A 215 -12.19 -3.72 19.66
N ARG A 216 -13.03 -3.56 18.64
CA ARG A 216 -14.39 -4.15 18.58
C ARG A 216 -14.58 -5.20 17.48
N LEU A 217 -13.70 -5.27 16.48
CA LEU A 217 -13.83 -6.22 15.35
C LEU A 217 -13.02 -7.50 15.62
N PRO A 218 -13.65 -8.70 15.52
CA PRO A 218 -12.91 -9.94 15.58
C PRO A 218 -11.90 -10.02 14.44
N ALA A 219 -10.63 -10.30 14.75
CA ALA A 219 -9.55 -10.35 13.77
C ALA A 219 -9.82 -11.29 12.59
N HIS A 220 -10.56 -12.39 12.81
CA HIS A 220 -10.89 -13.34 11.75
C HIS A 220 -11.84 -12.76 10.69
N VAL A 221 -12.82 -11.93 11.08
CA VAL A 221 -13.76 -11.28 10.14
C VAL A 221 -13.00 -10.33 9.23
N PHE A 222 -12.08 -9.56 9.80
CA PHE A 222 -11.22 -8.67 9.04
C PHE A 222 -10.39 -9.43 7.99
N VAL A 223 -9.73 -10.53 8.39
CA VAL A 223 -8.91 -11.35 7.48
C VAL A 223 -9.73 -11.86 6.30
N ILE A 224 -10.95 -12.36 6.56
CA ILE A 224 -11.86 -12.87 5.52
C ILE A 224 -12.23 -11.77 4.53
N VAL A 225 -12.62 -10.59 5.00
CA VAL A 225 -13.00 -9.46 4.13
C VAL A 225 -11.85 -9.04 3.23
N VAL A 226 -10.64 -8.93 3.77
CA VAL A 226 -9.44 -8.61 2.99
C VAL A 226 -9.15 -9.69 1.95
N GLU A 227 -9.20 -10.97 2.32
CA GLU A 227 -8.93 -12.07 1.39
C GLU A 227 -9.94 -12.13 0.25
N ILE A 228 -11.22 -11.97 0.53
CA ILE A 228 -12.27 -11.91 -0.51
C ILE A 228 -12.00 -10.74 -1.46
N GLY A 229 -11.72 -9.56 -0.94
CA GLY A 229 -11.39 -8.38 -1.75
C GLY A 229 -10.18 -8.61 -2.65
N LEU A 230 -9.11 -9.19 -2.13
CA LEU A 230 -7.89 -9.50 -2.89
C LEU A 230 -8.14 -10.56 -3.97
N ILE A 231 -8.91 -11.62 -3.67
CA ILE A 231 -9.23 -12.69 -4.62
C ILE A 231 -10.07 -12.14 -5.78
N VAL A 232 -11.18 -11.47 -5.46
CA VAL A 232 -12.08 -10.93 -6.48
C VAL A 232 -11.34 -9.94 -7.39
N SER A 233 -10.60 -9.01 -6.80
CA SER A 233 -9.83 -8.01 -7.53
C SER A 233 -8.70 -8.62 -8.35
N GLY A 234 -7.97 -9.58 -7.75
CA GLY A 234 -6.89 -10.28 -8.42
C GLY A 234 -7.37 -11.06 -9.63
N LEU A 235 -8.48 -11.79 -9.51
CA LEU A 235 -9.10 -12.51 -10.63
C LEU A 235 -9.58 -11.56 -11.72
N LEU A 236 -10.27 -10.49 -11.35
CA LEU A 236 -10.78 -9.51 -12.30
C LEU A 236 -9.62 -8.92 -13.13
N LEU A 237 -8.59 -8.40 -12.48
CA LEU A 237 -7.46 -7.77 -13.15
C LEU A 237 -6.60 -8.77 -13.95
N ALA A 238 -6.45 -9.99 -13.48
CA ALA A 238 -5.70 -11.04 -14.18
C ALA A 238 -6.40 -11.47 -15.48
N VAL A 239 -7.74 -11.55 -15.46
CA VAL A 239 -8.54 -12.02 -16.62
C VAL A 239 -8.78 -10.89 -17.62
N THR A 240 -9.18 -9.72 -17.16
CA THR A 240 -9.55 -8.62 -18.07
C THR A 240 -8.34 -7.96 -18.72
N GLY A 241 -7.19 -7.97 -18.04
CA GLY A 241 -5.97 -7.32 -18.55
C GLY A 241 -6.08 -5.81 -18.71
N GLY A 242 -7.13 -5.20 -18.16
CA GLY A 242 -7.46 -3.77 -18.24
C GLY A 242 -8.59 -3.52 -19.18
#